data_4d5e0af6c8ccd149cba824ae4c922728
#
_entry.id   4d5e0af6c8ccd149cba824ae4c922728
#
_cell.length_a   1.000
_cell.length_b   1.000
_cell.length_c   1.000
_cell.angle_alpha   90.00
_cell.angle_beta   90.00
_cell.angle_gamma   90.00
#
_symmetry.space_group_name_H-M   'P 1'
#
loop_
_entity.id
_entity.type
_entity.pdbx_description
1 polymer ?
#
loop_
_entity_poly.entity_id
_entity_poly.type
_entity_poly.pdbx_seq_one_letter_code
_entity_poly.pdbx_strand_id
1 'polypeptide(L)'
;MRTKAVLFFLLLLPVYVVNGQDDKREYLKKVLDNLEQIKSATYKVESEVWNPGDTIPSSIRKYMVKEFDNPADSTIGASFVNLGTDDGKEFQFGYNGEVRVLVNHAVKEIKIDNFTTRPLPFRPLTPPFFNYCKNIVRYALETEDSIVTTLEDCGDYFHFKLVINEDTQVEFFGKAYHMPPPPFYVEPTSIYELWIHKSNGLPYKKRRAMSHNISVETCCNVEINKETIDRFDVFDYVPQGYETKKYDYGAPSRNMAANLTGKKAPEWTLNDIKEHPVSLSDLKSKVILVNITGIGCGACQASIPFLKELKRKYQEEDFELVAIESWSRMHSLQNYAKRKELNYMFLDGDDKVIEDYRTGGAAPYFFILDKERIIRKVIRGYGMGKTDKEITEAIEELL
;
A
#
# COMPACT_ATOMS: atom_id res chain seq x y z
N MET A 1 -57.46 -17.34 13.51
CA MET A 1 -56.04 -17.35 13.06
C MET A 1 -55.19 -16.69 14.13
N ARG A 2 -54.34 -17.47 14.82
CA ARG A 2 -53.45 -16.95 15.87
C ARG A 2 -52.07 -16.76 15.26
N THR A 3 -51.64 -15.51 15.12
CA THR A 3 -50.30 -15.13 14.64
C THR A 3 -49.30 -15.37 15.76
N LYS A 4 -48.33 -16.31 15.56
CA LYS A 4 -47.23 -16.52 16.46
C LYS A 4 -46.13 -15.49 16.12
N ALA A 5 -45.86 -14.57 17.03
CA ALA A 5 -44.68 -13.71 16.97
C ALA A 5 -43.44 -14.53 17.35
N VAL A 6 -42.50 -14.64 16.43
CA VAL A 6 -41.17 -15.22 16.71
C VAL A 6 -40.28 -14.09 17.21
N LEU A 7 -39.94 -14.14 18.49
CA LEU A 7 -39.02 -13.22 19.12
C LEU A 7 -37.57 -13.70 18.79
N PHE A 8 -36.87 -12.97 17.94
CA PHE A 8 -35.43 -13.20 17.70
C PHE A 8 -34.66 -12.60 18.89
N PHE A 9 -34.17 -13.46 19.77
CA PHE A 9 -33.19 -13.06 20.78
C PHE A 9 -31.82 -12.92 20.10
N LEU A 10 -31.39 -11.67 19.86
CA LEU A 10 -29.95 -11.38 19.58
C LEU A 10 -29.15 -11.62 20.87
N LEU A 11 -28.47 -12.74 20.94
CA LEU A 11 -27.46 -12.99 21.97
C LEU A 11 -26.26 -12.04 21.69
N LEU A 12 -26.26 -10.89 22.35
CA LEU A 12 -25.08 -10.06 22.52
C LEU A 12 -24.13 -10.83 23.47
N LEU A 13 -23.15 -11.55 22.92
CA LEU A 13 -22.06 -12.10 23.71
C LEU A 13 -21.29 -10.91 24.29
N PRO A 14 -21.03 -10.87 25.59
CA PRO A 14 -20.22 -9.80 26.18
C PRO A 14 -18.78 -9.93 25.66
N VAL A 15 -18.31 -8.89 24.98
CA VAL A 15 -16.89 -8.74 24.66
C VAL A 15 -16.17 -8.43 25.98
N TYR A 16 -15.41 -9.39 26.51
CA TYR A 16 -14.58 -9.17 27.67
C TYR A 16 -13.32 -8.41 27.22
N VAL A 17 -13.24 -7.14 27.55
CA VAL A 17 -12.00 -6.36 27.46
C VAL A 17 -11.15 -6.74 28.64
N VAL A 18 -9.88 -7.12 28.41
CA VAL A 18 -8.90 -7.34 29.49
C VAL A 18 -8.65 -5.98 30.16
N ASN A 19 -9.19 -5.81 31.37
CA ASN A 19 -9.34 -4.49 32.00
C ASN A 19 -8.11 -4.01 32.81
N GLY A 20 -7.00 -4.77 32.84
CA GLY A 20 -5.76 -4.36 33.49
C GLY A 20 -4.70 -3.97 32.45
N GLN A 21 -4.15 -2.78 32.55
CA GLN A 21 -3.02 -2.39 31.68
C GLN A 21 -1.81 -3.31 31.92
N ASP A 22 -1.63 -3.77 33.14
CA ASP A 22 -0.56 -4.70 33.56
C ASP A 22 -0.80 -6.10 32.97
N ASP A 23 -2.04 -6.61 33.03
CA ASP A 23 -2.40 -7.94 32.48
C ASP A 23 -2.19 -7.99 30.96
N LYS A 24 -2.57 -6.93 30.25
CA LYS A 24 -2.35 -6.80 28.80
C LYS A 24 -0.86 -6.77 28.45
N ARG A 25 -0.07 -5.99 29.20
CA ARG A 25 1.37 -5.89 28.99
C ARG A 25 2.07 -7.23 29.27
N GLU A 26 1.67 -7.94 30.32
CA GLU A 26 2.19 -9.27 30.63
C GLU A 26 1.86 -10.28 29.53
N TYR A 27 0.63 -10.26 29.01
CA TYR A 27 0.25 -11.12 27.90
C TYR A 27 1.07 -10.83 26.64
N LEU A 28 1.24 -9.57 26.27
CA LEU A 28 2.05 -9.19 25.11
C LEU A 28 3.52 -9.57 25.26
N LYS A 29 4.08 -9.54 26.48
CA LYS A 29 5.43 -10.08 26.75
C LYS A 29 5.52 -11.57 26.42
N LYS A 30 4.54 -12.37 26.88
CA LYS A 30 4.48 -13.81 26.55
C LYS A 30 4.37 -14.05 25.04
N VAL A 31 3.59 -13.22 24.33
CA VAL A 31 3.50 -13.28 22.86
C VAL A 31 4.85 -12.96 22.23
N LEU A 32 5.54 -11.93 22.70
CA LEU A 32 6.88 -11.58 22.22
C LEU A 32 7.87 -12.71 22.46
N ASP A 33 7.90 -13.28 23.66
CA ASP A 33 8.77 -14.41 24.00
C ASP A 33 8.53 -15.60 23.06
N ASN A 34 7.27 -15.93 22.76
CA ASN A 34 6.92 -17.00 21.81
C ASN A 34 7.41 -16.69 20.38
N LEU A 35 7.27 -15.45 19.93
CA LEU A 35 7.74 -15.01 18.62
C LEU A 35 9.29 -15.03 18.52
N GLU A 36 10.00 -14.74 19.59
CA GLU A 36 11.47 -14.80 19.66
C GLU A 36 12.03 -16.24 19.64
N GLN A 37 11.21 -17.22 20.06
CA GLN A 37 11.57 -18.64 19.95
C GLN A 37 11.46 -19.18 18.51
N ILE A 38 10.84 -18.45 17.58
CA ILE A 38 10.73 -18.87 16.18
C ILE A 38 12.09 -18.61 15.50
N LYS A 39 12.81 -19.69 15.19
CA LYS A 39 14.07 -19.63 14.42
C LYS A 39 13.85 -19.89 12.94
N SER A 40 12.79 -20.62 12.61
CA SER A 40 12.29 -20.77 11.24
C SER A 40 10.79 -21.04 11.24
N ALA A 41 10.11 -20.65 10.17
CA ALA A 41 8.72 -20.99 9.96
C ALA A 41 8.45 -21.22 8.48
N THR A 42 7.65 -22.24 8.19
CA THR A 42 7.09 -22.49 6.85
C THR A 42 5.57 -22.44 6.94
N TYR A 43 4.93 -21.66 6.10
CA TYR A 43 3.48 -21.45 6.18
C TYR A 43 2.90 -20.96 4.84
N LYS A 44 1.58 -21.14 4.68
CA LYS A 44 0.83 -20.53 3.57
C LYS A 44 0.24 -19.19 4.01
N VAL A 45 0.23 -18.22 3.11
CA VAL A 45 -0.34 -16.89 3.32
C VAL A 45 -1.44 -16.64 2.30
N GLU A 46 -2.58 -16.15 2.79
CA GLU A 46 -3.53 -15.40 1.99
C GLU A 46 -3.33 -13.91 2.32
N SER A 47 -2.94 -13.13 1.30
CA SER A 47 -2.65 -11.71 1.41
C SER A 47 -3.69 -10.92 0.62
N GLU A 48 -4.37 -10.02 1.31
CA GLU A 48 -5.39 -9.14 0.75
C GLU A 48 -4.90 -7.69 0.78
N VAL A 49 -5.16 -6.96 -0.30
CA VAL A 49 -4.97 -5.51 -0.37
C VAL A 49 -6.33 -4.85 -0.51
N TRP A 50 -6.55 -3.80 0.28
CA TRP A 50 -7.80 -3.08 0.31
C TRP A 50 -7.57 -1.58 0.11
N ASN A 51 -8.43 -0.93 -0.64
CA ASN A 51 -8.52 0.52 -0.56
C ASN A 51 -9.35 0.90 0.68
N PRO A 52 -8.96 1.91 1.45
CA PRO A 52 -9.73 2.36 2.58
C PRO A 52 -11.18 2.72 2.19
N GLY A 53 -12.15 2.14 2.91
CA GLY A 53 -13.58 2.34 2.65
C GLY A 53 -14.22 1.30 1.71
N ASP A 54 -13.43 0.42 1.10
CA ASP A 54 -13.98 -0.66 0.27
C ASP A 54 -14.52 -1.82 1.13
N THR A 55 -15.50 -2.52 0.59
CA THR A 55 -16.14 -3.69 1.21
C THR A 55 -15.60 -5.01 0.68
N ILE A 56 -14.78 -4.96 -0.36
CA ILE A 56 -14.10 -6.11 -0.98
C ILE A 56 -12.63 -5.75 -1.23
N PRO A 57 -11.70 -6.73 -1.16
CA PRO A 57 -10.31 -6.47 -1.46
C PRO A 57 -10.08 -6.12 -2.94
N SER A 58 -9.16 -5.21 -3.19
CA SER A 58 -8.71 -4.87 -4.55
C SER A 58 -7.89 -5.99 -5.17
N SER A 59 -7.15 -6.74 -4.35
CA SER A 59 -6.44 -7.95 -4.79
C SER A 59 -6.32 -8.98 -3.67
N ILE A 60 -6.31 -10.25 -4.05
CA ILE A 60 -6.02 -11.40 -3.17
C ILE A 60 -4.91 -12.19 -3.80
N ARG A 61 -3.90 -12.54 -3.02
CA ARG A 61 -2.78 -13.40 -3.43
C ARG A 61 -2.59 -14.51 -2.41
N LYS A 62 -2.22 -15.71 -2.91
CA LYS A 62 -1.88 -16.84 -2.07
C LYS A 62 -0.46 -17.27 -2.40
N TYR A 63 0.34 -17.56 -1.42
CA TYR A 63 1.72 -18.00 -1.58
C TYR A 63 2.20 -18.74 -0.33
N MET A 64 3.29 -19.48 -0.47
CA MET A 64 3.99 -20.09 0.66
C MET A 64 5.21 -19.25 1.01
N VAL A 65 5.50 -19.17 2.30
CA VAL A 65 6.69 -18.50 2.83
C VAL A 65 7.52 -19.51 3.61
N LYS A 66 8.83 -19.43 3.43
CA LYS A 66 9.81 -19.92 4.39
C LYS A 66 10.55 -18.73 4.95
N GLU A 67 10.49 -18.54 6.26
CA GLU A 67 11.22 -17.47 6.95
C GLU A 67 12.18 -18.03 7.98
N PHE A 68 13.28 -17.33 8.17
CA PHE A 68 14.35 -17.66 9.12
C PHE A 68 14.72 -16.41 9.91
N ASP A 69 14.83 -16.54 11.22
CA ASP A 69 15.43 -15.53 12.09
C ASP A 69 16.89 -15.35 11.69
N ASN A 70 17.28 -14.14 11.32
CA ASN A 70 18.64 -13.82 10.89
C ASN A 70 19.24 -12.70 11.74
N PRO A 71 19.82 -13.01 12.89
CA PRO A 71 20.39 -11.99 13.77
C PRO A 71 21.62 -11.28 13.20
N ALA A 72 22.23 -11.80 12.14
CA ALA A 72 23.34 -11.14 11.46
C ALA A 72 22.86 -9.95 10.58
N ASP A 73 21.58 -9.97 10.16
CA ASP A 73 20.95 -8.87 9.46
C ASP A 73 20.37 -7.85 10.44
N SER A 74 21.09 -6.76 10.67
CA SER A 74 20.69 -5.69 11.58
C SER A 74 19.55 -4.81 11.04
N THR A 75 19.13 -5.00 9.78
CA THR A 75 18.13 -4.16 9.11
C THR A 75 16.74 -4.78 9.18
N ILE A 76 16.59 -5.99 8.65
CA ILE A 76 15.30 -6.71 8.61
C ILE A 76 15.25 -7.75 9.73
N GLY A 77 16.38 -8.39 10.05
CA GLY A 77 16.48 -9.43 11.06
C GLY A 77 15.84 -10.76 10.64
N ALA A 78 15.65 -10.98 9.33
CA ALA A 78 15.10 -12.21 8.79
C ALA A 78 15.61 -12.47 7.38
N SER A 79 15.74 -13.75 7.02
CA SER A 79 15.89 -14.22 5.65
C SER A 79 14.67 -15.01 5.24
N PHE A 80 14.23 -14.91 3.98
CA PHE A 80 12.99 -15.59 3.56
C PHE A 80 12.85 -15.75 2.05
N VAL A 81 11.95 -16.66 1.66
CA VAL A 81 11.50 -16.84 0.28
C VAL A 81 9.98 -16.89 0.22
N ASN A 82 9.44 -16.33 -0.85
CA ASN A 82 8.05 -16.43 -1.24
C ASN A 82 7.95 -17.35 -2.46
N LEU A 83 7.15 -18.40 -2.34
CA LEU A 83 6.96 -19.44 -3.35
C LEU A 83 5.52 -19.38 -3.86
N GLY A 84 5.33 -19.60 -5.15
CA GLY A 84 4.02 -19.61 -5.80
C GLY A 84 3.07 -20.68 -5.25
N THR A 85 1.81 -20.53 -5.53
CA THR A 85 0.65 -20.85 -4.72
C THR A 85 0.31 -22.30 -4.44
N ASP A 86 0.35 -23.19 -5.41
CA ASP A 86 -0.36 -24.47 -5.24
C ASP A 86 0.51 -25.59 -4.70
N ASP A 87 1.77 -25.64 -5.08
CA ASP A 87 2.73 -26.65 -4.61
C ASP A 87 3.94 -26.09 -3.87
N GLY A 88 4.03 -24.76 -3.74
CA GLY A 88 5.14 -24.10 -3.05
C GLY A 88 6.49 -24.25 -3.74
N LYS A 89 6.51 -24.50 -5.06
CA LYS A 89 7.76 -24.75 -5.79
C LYS A 89 8.21 -23.59 -6.67
N GLU A 90 7.29 -22.76 -7.12
CA GLU A 90 7.61 -21.63 -7.99
C GLU A 90 8.19 -20.46 -7.21
N PHE A 91 9.49 -20.26 -7.31
CA PHE A 91 10.16 -19.13 -6.65
C PHE A 91 9.74 -17.81 -7.27
N GLN A 92 9.29 -16.87 -6.45
CA GLN A 92 8.88 -15.55 -6.89
C GLN A 92 9.78 -14.43 -6.35
N PHE A 93 10.22 -14.59 -5.11
CA PHE A 93 10.94 -13.55 -4.41
C PHE A 93 11.70 -14.13 -3.22
N GLY A 94 12.88 -13.61 -2.91
CA GLY A 94 13.61 -13.98 -1.70
C GLY A 94 14.59 -12.92 -1.25
N TYR A 95 15.01 -13.05 0.01
CA TYR A 95 15.97 -12.19 0.67
C TYR A 95 16.81 -13.01 1.66
N ASN A 96 18.11 -12.84 1.66
CA ASN A 96 19.04 -13.61 2.51
C ASN A 96 19.77 -12.78 3.58
N GLY A 97 19.40 -11.51 3.75
CA GLY A 97 20.09 -10.58 4.65
C GLY A 97 21.03 -9.61 3.89
N GLU A 98 21.48 -9.96 2.70
CA GLU A 98 22.40 -9.15 1.88
C GLU A 98 21.79 -8.72 0.55
N VAL A 99 21.12 -9.64 -0.12
CA VAL A 99 20.53 -9.41 -1.44
C VAL A 99 19.07 -9.81 -1.49
N ARG A 100 18.32 -9.11 -2.32
CA ARG A 100 16.98 -9.46 -2.73
C ARG A 100 17.01 -10.04 -4.14
N VAL A 101 16.33 -11.15 -4.33
CA VAL A 101 16.18 -11.81 -5.62
C VAL A 101 14.71 -11.77 -6.02
N LEU A 102 14.43 -11.23 -7.22
CA LEU A 102 13.08 -11.19 -7.81
C LEU A 102 13.10 -11.98 -9.12
N VAL A 103 12.02 -12.68 -9.38
CA VAL A 103 11.86 -13.44 -10.62
C VAL A 103 10.68 -12.93 -11.42
N ASN A 104 10.90 -12.75 -12.72
CA ASN A 104 9.83 -12.51 -13.68
C ASN A 104 9.75 -13.72 -14.62
N HIS A 105 8.80 -14.62 -14.37
CA HIS A 105 8.61 -15.84 -15.13
C HIS A 105 8.17 -15.59 -16.58
N ALA A 106 7.43 -14.52 -16.84
CA ALA A 106 6.91 -14.20 -18.18
C ALA A 106 8.04 -13.94 -19.20
N VAL A 107 9.13 -13.30 -18.74
CA VAL A 107 10.31 -12.99 -19.57
C VAL A 107 11.55 -13.78 -19.19
N LYS A 108 11.42 -14.74 -18.25
CA LYS A 108 12.53 -15.57 -17.74
C LYS A 108 13.72 -14.76 -17.26
N GLU A 109 13.45 -13.76 -16.43
CA GLU A 109 14.45 -12.83 -15.92
C GLU A 109 14.54 -12.90 -14.39
N ILE A 110 15.77 -12.85 -13.88
CA ILE A 110 16.09 -12.74 -12.46
C ILE A 110 16.72 -11.37 -12.23
N LYS A 111 16.23 -10.64 -11.24
CA LYS A 111 16.83 -9.37 -10.81
C LYS A 111 17.38 -9.50 -9.41
N ILE A 112 18.67 -9.19 -9.26
CA ILE A 112 19.37 -9.20 -7.97
C ILE A 112 19.61 -7.75 -7.54
N ASP A 113 19.12 -7.41 -6.36
CA ASP A 113 19.31 -6.12 -5.71
C ASP A 113 20.18 -6.29 -4.47
N ASN A 114 21.33 -5.65 -4.46
CA ASN A 114 22.26 -5.61 -3.32
C ASN A 114 22.17 -4.31 -2.53
N PHE A 115 21.12 -3.54 -2.74
CA PHE A 115 20.81 -2.29 -2.03
C PHE A 115 21.89 -1.19 -2.08
N THR A 116 22.89 -1.34 -2.94
CA THR A 116 23.93 -0.31 -3.08
C THR A 116 23.43 1.00 -3.67
N THR A 117 22.41 0.92 -4.56
CA THR A 117 21.77 2.10 -5.16
C THR A 117 20.72 2.71 -4.25
N ARG A 118 20.08 1.89 -3.44
CA ARG A 118 19.02 2.28 -2.53
C ARG A 118 19.10 1.44 -1.26
N PRO A 119 19.83 1.92 -0.23
CA PRO A 119 20.03 1.18 1.00
C PRO A 119 18.72 0.86 1.73
N LEU A 120 18.70 -0.28 2.43
CA LEU A 120 17.64 -0.58 3.39
C LEU A 120 17.72 0.35 4.62
N PRO A 121 16.62 0.58 5.34
CA PRO A 121 15.29 0.08 5.04
C PRO A 121 14.60 0.92 3.98
N PHE A 122 14.09 0.27 2.99
CA PHE A 122 13.28 0.93 2.01
C PHE A 122 12.09 0.03 1.62
N ARG A 123 10.91 0.62 1.35
CA ARG A 123 9.63 -0.03 1.06
C ARG A 123 9.61 -1.27 0.16
N PRO A 124 10.60 -1.58 -0.69
CA PRO A 124 10.55 -2.77 -1.51
C PRO A 124 10.68 -4.09 -0.74
N LEU A 125 11.07 -4.07 0.53
CA LEU A 125 11.29 -5.29 1.30
C LEU A 125 10.41 -5.29 2.56
N THR A 126 9.22 -5.88 2.43
CA THR A 126 8.36 -6.14 3.59
C THR A 126 8.87 -7.37 4.32
N PRO A 127 9.13 -7.30 5.63
CA PRO A 127 9.53 -8.45 6.41
C PRO A 127 8.46 -9.55 6.37
N PRO A 128 8.84 -10.83 6.55
CA PRO A 128 7.93 -11.94 6.58
C PRO A 128 7.01 -11.88 7.82
N PHE A 129 5.97 -12.69 7.84
CA PHE A 129 4.84 -12.55 8.75
C PHE A 129 5.22 -12.55 10.23
N PHE A 130 5.98 -13.55 10.73
CA PHE A 130 6.31 -13.65 12.15
C PHE A 130 7.32 -12.59 12.58
N ASN A 131 8.32 -12.29 11.72
CA ASN A 131 9.25 -11.19 11.98
C ASN A 131 8.50 -9.85 12.07
N TYR A 132 7.55 -9.60 11.19
CA TYR A 132 6.74 -8.38 11.19
C TYR A 132 5.88 -8.28 12.45
N CYS A 133 5.20 -9.36 12.84
CA CYS A 133 4.41 -9.42 14.08
C CYS A 133 5.27 -9.22 15.33
N LYS A 134 6.47 -9.83 15.37
CA LYS A 134 7.45 -9.65 16.45
C LYS A 134 7.79 -8.18 16.67
N ASN A 135 8.05 -7.46 15.59
CA ASN A 135 8.41 -6.04 15.66
C ASN A 135 7.24 -5.14 16.08
N ILE A 136 6.00 -5.44 15.67
CA ILE A 136 4.81 -4.73 16.16
C ILE A 136 4.63 -4.90 17.67
N VAL A 137 4.74 -6.13 18.16
CA VAL A 137 4.56 -6.40 19.60
C VAL A 137 5.69 -5.79 20.43
N ARG A 138 6.94 -5.91 19.98
CA ARG A 138 8.09 -5.28 20.63
C ARG A 138 7.93 -3.77 20.70
N TYR A 139 7.59 -3.12 19.61
CA TYR A 139 7.34 -1.67 19.59
C TYR A 139 6.24 -1.26 20.56
N ALA A 140 5.12 -1.98 20.59
CA ALA A 140 4.04 -1.67 21.52
C ALA A 140 4.42 -1.81 23.01
N LEU A 141 5.46 -2.61 23.32
CA LEU A 141 5.98 -2.79 24.68
C LEU A 141 7.08 -1.79 25.07
N GLU A 142 7.84 -1.29 24.09
CA GLU A 142 9.11 -0.60 24.34
C GLU A 142 9.10 0.88 23.90
N THR A 143 8.14 1.29 23.03
CA THR A 143 8.14 2.64 22.49
C THR A 143 7.77 3.71 23.53
N GLU A 144 8.32 4.90 23.35
CA GLU A 144 7.91 6.15 24.02
C GLU A 144 6.96 6.99 23.15
N ASP A 145 6.67 6.56 21.92
CA ASP A 145 5.77 7.23 21.01
C ASP A 145 4.33 7.26 21.55
N SER A 146 3.53 8.18 21.06
CA SER A 146 2.11 8.29 21.39
C SER A 146 1.31 7.15 20.77
N ILE A 147 0.99 6.13 21.56
CA ILE A 147 0.24 4.95 21.10
C ILE A 147 -1.01 4.70 21.94
N VAL A 148 -1.99 4.07 21.29
CA VAL A 148 -3.15 3.46 21.99
C VAL A 148 -3.20 1.99 21.62
N THR A 149 -3.30 1.13 22.65
CA THR A 149 -3.41 -0.32 22.46
C THR A 149 -4.66 -0.88 23.10
N THR A 150 -5.34 -1.78 22.38
CA THR A 150 -6.43 -2.61 22.94
C THR A 150 -6.10 -4.09 22.79
N LEU A 151 -6.66 -4.90 23.69
CA LEU A 151 -6.59 -6.35 23.66
C LEU A 151 -7.97 -6.90 24.03
N GLU A 152 -8.65 -7.49 23.06
CA GLU A 152 -10.02 -7.97 23.20
C GLU A 152 -10.03 -9.50 23.21
N ASP A 153 -10.76 -10.08 24.15
CA ASP A 153 -10.98 -11.53 24.20
C ASP A 153 -12.11 -11.91 23.22
N CYS A 154 -11.74 -12.66 22.17
CA CYS A 154 -12.65 -13.11 21.13
C CYS A 154 -12.85 -14.65 21.14
N GLY A 155 -12.84 -15.27 22.30
CA GLY A 155 -13.04 -16.71 22.46
C GLY A 155 -11.72 -17.48 22.25
N ASP A 156 -11.49 -18.05 21.08
CA ASP A 156 -10.28 -18.87 20.80
C ASP A 156 -9.03 -18.03 20.55
N TYR A 157 -9.17 -16.73 20.39
CA TYR A 157 -8.07 -15.80 20.13
C TYR A 157 -8.24 -14.47 20.89
N PHE A 158 -7.13 -13.74 21.01
CA PHE A 158 -7.15 -12.33 21.34
C PHE A 158 -6.99 -11.47 20.08
N HIS A 159 -7.74 -10.39 20.00
CA HIS A 159 -7.55 -9.34 19.02
C HIS A 159 -6.77 -8.17 19.65
N PHE A 160 -5.54 -8.03 19.21
CA PHE A 160 -4.67 -6.92 19.59
C PHE A 160 -4.72 -5.83 18.54
N LYS A 161 -4.90 -4.58 18.96
CA LYS A 161 -4.86 -3.42 18.08
C LYS A 161 -3.91 -2.38 18.65
N LEU A 162 -3.04 -1.87 17.79
CA LEU A 162 -2.09 -0.77 18.02
C LEU A 162 -2.46 0.38 17.11
N VAL A 163 -2.71 1.56 17.67
CA VAL A 163 -2.88 2.83 16.96
C VAL A 163 -1.70 3.72 17.33
N ILE A 164 -0.97 4.20 16.33
CA ILE A 164 0.19 5.07 16.49
C ILE A 164 -0.23 6.48 16.07
N ASN A 165 -0.16 7.43 16.99
CA ASN A 165 -0.62 8.81 16.82
C ASN A 165 0.56 9.79 16.73
N GLU A 166 1.54 9.46 15.89
CA GLU A 166 2.69 10.30 15.65
C GLU A 166 2.45 11.22 14.43
N ASP A 167 3.22 12.29 14.33
CA ASP A 167 3.18 13.24 13.20
C ASP A 167 3.69 12.62 11.89
N THR A 168 4.30 11.44 11.96
CA THR A 168 4.80 10.69 10.83
C THR A 168 4.28 9.26 10.86
N GLN A 169 4.09 8.67 9.69
CA GLN A 169 3.74 7.26 9.57
C GLN A 169 4.88 6.40 10.11
N VAL A 170 4.57 5.41 10.95
CA VAL A 170 5.54 4.43 11.44
C VAL A 170 5.35 3.12 10.67
N GLU A 171 6.45 2.57 10.15
CA GLU A 171 6.51 1.30 9.41
C GLU A 171 7.51 0.35 10.06
N PHE A 172 7.31 -0.96 9.87
CA PHE A 172 8.18 -1.98 10.46
C PHE A 172 9.03 -2.67 9.39
N PHE A 173 10.36 -2.52 9.51
CA PHE A 173 11.36 -3.17 8.66
C PHE A 173 12.46 -3.77 9.53
N GLY A 174 12.12 -4.83 10.28
CA GLY A 174 13.01 -5.39 11.32
C GLY A 174 13.02 -4.60 12.63
N LYS A 175 12.65 -3.33 12.57
CA LYS A 175 12.35 -2.42 13.68
C LYS A 175 11.37 -1.36 13.19
N ALA A 176 10.91 -0.52 14.10
CA ALA A 176 10.08 0.63 13.74
C ALA A 176 10.90 1.74 13.07
N TYR A 177 10.34 2.33 12.02
CA TYR A 177 10.88 3.48 11.33
C TYR A 177 9.83 4.57 11.18
N HIS A 178 10.14 5.75 11.64
CA HIS A 178 9.37 6.96 11.35
C HIS A 178 9.66 7.36 9.91
N MET A 179 8.65 7.26 9.07
CA MET A 179 8.79 7.59 7.65
C MET A 179 8.98 9.10 7.48
N PRO A 180 9.72 9.56 6.46
CA PRO A 180 9.90 10.98 6.23
C PRO A 180 8.56 11.72 6.19
N PRO A 181 8.50 12.96 6.69
CA PRO A 181 7.29 13.77 6.65
C PRO A 181 6.83 14.03 5.21
N PRO A 182 5.61 14.59 5.01
CA PRO A 182 5.05 14.87 3.67
C PRO A 182 6.09 15.36 2.66
N PRO A 183 5.91 15.01 1.35
CA PRO A 183 4.60 15.02 0.69
C PRO A 183 3.84 13.69 0.67
N PHE A 184 4.32 12.63 1.32
CA PHE A 184 3.77 11.30 1.09
C PHE A 184 2.56 10.95 1.97
N TYR A 185 2.34 11.63 3.09
CA TYR A 185 1.30 11.27 4.07
C TYR A 185 0.52 12.50 4.51
N VAL A 186 -0.78 12.49 4.25
CA VAL A 186 -1.71 13.54 4.70
C VAL A 186 -2.29 13.18 6.07
N GLU A 187 -2.36 11.89 6.37
CA GLU A 187 -2.86 11.35 7.61
C GLU A 187 -1.81 10.37 8.16
N PRO A 188 -0.99 10.78 9.14
CA PRO A 188 0.14 9.97 9.61
C PRO A 188 -0.26 8.76 10.44
N THR A 189 -1.47 8.75 10.99
CA THR A 189 -1.95 7.65 11.85
C THR A 189 -1.76 6.30 11.19
N SER A 190 -1.07 5.39 11.91
CA SER A 190 -0.81 4.03 11.49
C SER A 190 -1.52 3.06 12.42
N ILE A 191 -2.27 2.10 11.87
CA ILE A 191 -3.02 1.12 12.65
C ILE A 191 -2.55 -0.29 12.31
N TYR A 192 -2.20 -1.05 13.34
CA TYR A 192 -1.78 -2.43 13.25
C TYR A 192 -2.67 -3.31 14.10
N GLU A 193 -3.10 -4.43 13.57
CA GLU A 193 -3.95 -5.38 14.28
C GLU A 193 -3.39 -6.80 14.14
N LEU A 194 -3.42 -7.56 15.24
CA LEU A 194 -2.99 -8.96 15.30
C LEU A 194 -4.11 -9.81 15.91
N TRP A 195 -4.40 -10.94 15.30
CA TRP A 195 -5.24 -11.99 15.86
C TRP A 195 -4.35 -13.11 16.35
N ILE A 196 -4.36 -13.37 17.66
CA ILE A 196 -3.39 -14.22 18.36
C ILE A 196 -4.13 -15.41 18.96
N HIS A 197 -3.81 -16.62 18.51
CA HIS A 197 -4.39 -17.83 19.09
C HIS A 197 -4.04 -17.97 20.57
N LYS A 198 -5.04 -18.23 21.42
CA LYS A 198 -4.83 -18.48 22.85
C LYS A 198 -4.08 -19.78 23.11
N SER A 199 -4.25 -20.79 22.25
CA SER A 199 -3.67 -22.12 22.41
C SER A 199 -2.15 -22.14 22.34
N ASN A 200 -1.53 -21.25 21.55
CA ASN A 200 -0.08 -21.22 21.35
C ASN A 200 0.52 -19.82 21.51
N GLY A 201 -0.29 -18.79 21.71
CA GLY A 201 0.17 -17.41 21.86
C GLY A 201 0.83 -16.82 20.62
N LEU A 202 0.53 -17.35 19.42
CA LEU A 202 1.08 -16.87 18.15
C LEU A 202 0.03 -16.17 17.28
N PRO A 203 0.38 -15.07 16.62
CA PRO A 203 -0.47 -14.46 15.61
C PRO A 203 -0.69 -15.40 14.43
N TYR A 204 -1.93 -15.45 13.93
CA TYR A 204 -2.27 -16.15 12.68
C TYR A 204 -2.79 -15.19 11.60
N LYS A 205 -3.16 -13.97 11.99
CA LYS A 205 -3.63 -12.92 11.08
C LYS A 205 -3.10 -11.59 11.53
N LYS A 206 -2.66 -10.77 10.59
CA LYS A 206 -2.27 -9.38 10.80
C LYS A 206 -3.00 -8.45 9.82
N ARG A 207 -3.24 -7.22 10.25
CA ARG A 207 -3.75 -6.14 9.41
C ARG A 207 -2.91 -4.89 9.65
N ARG A 208 -2.53 -4.25 8.56
CA ARG A 208 -1.93 -2.92 8.54
C ARG A 208 -2.89 -1.98 7.84
N ALA A 209 -3.25 -0.86 8.47
CA ALA A 209 -4.12 0.12 7.87
C ALA A 209 -3.49 1.51 7.93
N MET A 210 -3.31 2.09 6.76
CA MET A 210 -2.87 3.45 6.52
C MET A 210 -3.98 4.23 5.82
N SER A 211 -3.84 5.54 5.75
CA SER A 211 -4.83 6.41 5.10
C SER A 211 -5.04 6.09 3.60
N HIS A 212 -4.05 5.49 2.96
CA HIS A 212 -4.04 5.22 1.51
C HIS A 212 -4.08 3.73 1.15
N ASN A 213 -3.81 2.83 2.09
CA ASN A 213 -3.71 1.40 1.81
C ASN A 213 -3.95 0.56 3.06
N ILE A 214 -4.65 -0.55 2.91
CA ILE A 214 -4.85 -1.56 3.94
C ILE A 214 -4.35 -2.89 3.40
N SER A 215 -3.55 -3.61 4.18
CA SER A 215 -3.15 -4.98 3.88
C SER A 215 -3.55 -5.91 5.01
N VAL A 216 -4.01 -7.10 4.64
CA VAL A 216 -4.38 -8.17 5.58
C VAL A 216 -3.64 -9.44 5.14
N GLU A 217 -3.01 -10.10 6.07
CA GLU A 217 -2.39 -11.40 5.82
C GLU A 217 -2.89 -12.42 6.84
N THR A 218 -3.29 -13.59 6.33
CA THR A 218 -3.73 -14.72 7.15
C THR A 218 -2.82 -15.90 6.87
N CYS A 219 -2.22 -16.47 7.93
CA CYS A 219 -1.34 -17.63 7.85
C CYS A 219 -2.09 -18.91 8.20
N CYS A 220 -1.78 -19.98 7.48
CA CYS A 220 -2.24 -21.33 7.78
C CYS A 220 -1.15 -22.36 7.50
N ASN A 221 -1.34 -23.58 7.99
CA ASN A 221 -0.40 -24.71 7.83
C ASN A 221 1.01 -24.35 8.31
N VAL A 222 1.10 -23.82 9.53
CA VAL A 222 2.33 -23.28 10.08
C VAL A 222 3.18 -24.43 10.67
N GLU A 223 4.41 -24.55 10.20
CA GLU A 223 5.44 -25.43 10.74
C GLU A 223 6.57 -24.56 11.30
N ILE A 224 6.91 -24.72 12.60
CA ILE A 224 7.89 -23.88 13.29
C ILE A 224 9.12 -24.72 13.62
N ASN A 225 10.31 -24.14 13.44
CA ASN A 225 11.61 -24.69 13.86
C ASN A 225 11.93 -26.07 13.25
N LYS A 226 11.50 -26.31 12.00
CA LYS A 226 11.81 -27.52 11.26
C LYS A 226 13.08 -27.41 10.39
N GLU A 227 13.46 -26.20 10.05
CA GLU A 227 14.64 -25.89 9.23
C GLU A 227 15.59 -24.97 9.99
N THR A 228 16.84 -24.84 9.53
CA THR A 228 17.84 -23.94 10.12
C THR A 228 18.37 -22.96 9.06
N ILE A 229 18.75 -21.77 9.50
CA ILE A 229 19.26 -20.72 8.61
C ILE A 229 20.59 -21.14 7.93
N ASP A 230 21.41 -21.97 8.57
CA ASP A 230 22.70 -22.44 8.03
C ASP A 230 22.54 -23.23 6.73
N ARG A 231 21.33 -23.75 6.44
CA ARG A 231 20.98 -24.47 5.21
C ARG A 231 20.20 -23.63 4.23
N PHE A 232 20.00 -22.35 4.51
CA PHE A 232 19.23 -21.45 3.67
C PHE A 232 20.14 -20.70 2.71
N ASP A 233 19.98 -20.95 1.42
CA ASP A 233 20.49 -20.09 0.36
C ASP A 233 19.33 -19.69 -0.57
N VAL A 234 19.10 -18.40 -0.72
CA VAL A 234 18.07 -17.86 -1.62
C VAL A 234 18.29 -18.29 -3.08
N PHE A 235 19.55 -18.55 -3.46
CA PHE A 235 19.90 -18.98 -4.81
C PHE A 235 19.55 -20.44 -5.12
N ASP A 236 19.35 -21.28 -4.11
CA ASP A 236 18.86 -22.65 -4.30
C ASP A 236 17.43 -22.72 -4.87
N TYR A 237 16.68 -21.63 -4.72
CA TYR A 237 15.30 -21.51 -5.23
C TYR A 237 15.21 -20.92 -6.63
N VAL A 238 16.31 -20.36 -7.14
CA VAL A 238 16.32 -19.64 -8.41
C VAL A 238 16.18 -20.61 -9.59
N PRO A 239 15.21 -20.38 -10.51
CA PRO A 239 15.00 -21.27 -11.64
C PRO A 239 16.18 -21.24 -12.61
N GLN A 240 16.56 -22.44 -13.11
CA GLN A 240 17.65 -22.56 -14.10
C GLN A 240 17.22 -22.00 -15.46
N GLY A 241 18.21 -21.48 -16.21
CA GLY A 241 18.00 -21.02 -17.58
C GLY A 241 17.36 -19.62 -17.70
N TYR A 242 17.24 -18.89 -16.59
CA TYR A 242 16.78 -17.50 -16.60
C TYR A 242 17.99 -16.55 -16.72
N GLU A 243 17.78 -15.43 -17.40
CA GLU A 243 18.78 -14.36 -17.51
C GLU A 243 18.89 -13.58 -16.19
N THR A 244 20.10 -13.46 -15.65
CA THR A 244 20.34 -12.71 -14.42
C THR A 244 20.76 -11.29 -14.73
N LYS A 245 20.07 -10.31 -14.12
CA LYS A 245 20.36 -8.89 -14.23
C LYS A 245 20.52 -8.26 -12.85
N LYS A 246 21.35 -7.25 -12.76
CA LYS A 246 21.35 -6.37 -11.59
C LYS A 246 20.02 -5.63 -11.56
N TYR A 247 19.39 -5.55 -10.37
CA TYR A 247 18.21 -4.72 -10.20
C TYR A 247 18.60 -3.26 -10.42
N ASP A 248 18.00 -2.64 -11.41
CA ASP A 248 18.13 -1.22 -11.62
C ASP A 248 16.82 -0.56 -11.15
N TYR A 249 16.93 0.29 -10.13
CA TYR A 249 15.80 1.14 -9.70
C TYR A 249 15.34 2.12 -10.80
N GLY A 250 15.96 1.99 -11.94
CA GLY A 250 15.86 2.87 -13.08
C GLY A 250 16.79 4.07 -12.86
N ALA A 251 17.62 4.35 -13.85
CA ALA A 251 17.85 5.75 -14.18
C ALA A 251 16.48 6.42 -14.10
N PRO A 252 16.29 7.56 -13.34
CA PRO A 252 14.97 8.10 -13.04
C PRO A 252 14.14 7.99 -14.29
N SER A 253 13.08 7.14 -14.24
CA SER A 253 12.38 6.68 -15.45
C SER A 253 12.14 7.92 -16.26
N ARG A 254 12.75 7.99 -17.45
CA ARG A 254 12.74 9.23 -18.24
C ARG A 254 11.30 9.70 -18.22
N ASN A 255 11.08 10.93 -17.78
CA ASN A 255 9.71 11.47 -17.80
C ASN A 255 9.27 11.52 -19.27
N MET A 256 8.89 10.37 -19.81
CA MET A 256 8.48 10.21 -21.21
C MET A 256 7.26 11.08 -21.51
N ALA A 257 6.47 11.35 -20.49
CA ALA A 257 5.34 12.26 -20.56
C ALA A 257 5.79 13.70 -20.86
N ALA A 258 6.96 14.13 -20.41
CA ALA A 258 7.51 15.47 -20.71
C ALA A 258 7.66 15.70 -22.23
N ASN A 259 7.89 14.65 -23.02
CA ASN A 259 7.96 14.73 -24.49
C ASN A 259 6.61 15.06 -25.16
N LEU A 260 5.53 15.11 -24.39
CA LEU A 260 4.20 15.55 -24.86
C LEU A 260 4.02 17.07 -24.78
N THR A 261 4.89 17.81 -24.08
CA THR A 261 4.84 19.28 -24.06
C THR A 261 4.93 19.85 -25.47
N GLY A 262 4.03 20.79 -25.79
CA GLY A 262 3.88 21.37 -27.08
C GLY A 262 3.06 20.54 -28.12
N LYS A 263 2.61 19.34 -27.73
CA LYS A 263 1.78 18.47 -28.57
C LYS A 263 0.33 18.52 -28.16
N LYS A 264 -0.56 18.16 -29.10
CA LYS A 264 -1.96 17.96 -28.79
C LYS A 264 -2.11 16.81 -27.79
N ALA A 265 -2.92 17.02 -26.76
CA ALA A 265 -3.22 15.98 -25.77
C ALA A 265 -3.89 14.78 -26.44
N PRO A 266 -3.53 13.55 -26.03
CA PRO A 266 -4.24 12.36 -26.46
C PRO A 266 -5.72 12.44 -26.11
N GLU A 267 -6.58 12.10 -27.06
CA GLU A 267 -8.03 12.08 -26.88
C GLU A 267 -8.46 10.83 -26.10
N TRP A 268 -9.47 11.00 -25.27
CA TRP A 268 -10.08 9.91 -24.51
C TRP A 268 -11.58 10.12 -24.35
N THR A 269 -12.31 9.01 -24.18
CA THR A 269 -13.70 8.98 -23.71
C THR A 269 -13.77 7.98 -22.58
N LEU A 270 -14.02 8.46 -21.36
CA LEU A 270 -13.99 7.69 -20.13
C LEU A 270 -15.28 7.91 -19.35
N ASN A 271 -15.64 6.97 -18.49
CA ASN A 271 -16.80 7.14 -17.63
C ASN A 271 -16.45 7.95 -16.37
N ASP A 272 -17.35 8.84 -15.98
CA ASP A 272 -17.28 9.45 -14.65
C ASP A 272 -17.74 8.46 -13.56
N ILE A 273 -17.62 8.88 -12.30
CA ILE A 273 -18.07 8.05 -11.14
C ILE A 273 -19.59 7.82 -11.10
N LYS A 274 -20.36 8.39 -11.98
CA LYS A 274 -21.81 8.13 -12.18
C LYS A 274 -22.06 7.29 -13.44
N GLU A 275 -20.99 6.78 -14.05
CA GLU A 275 -21.00 5.95 -15.25
C GLU A 275 -21.50 6.71 -16.50
N HIS A 276 -21.37 8.04 -16.53
CA HIS A 276 -21.65 8.84 -17.73
C HIS A 276 -20.35 9.01 -18.54
N PRO A 277 -20.41 8.79 -19.87
CA PRO A 277 -19.24 9.00 -20.72
C PRO A 277 -18.89 10.49 -20.82
N VAL A 278 -17.63 10.79 -20.69
CA VAL A 278 -17.03 12.12 -20.85
C VAL A 278 -15.86 12.00 -21.80
N SER A 279 -15.79 12.87 -22.79
CA SER A 279 -14.66 12.96 -23.73
C SER A 279 -13.84 14.23 -23.48
N LEU A 280 -12.55 14.19 -23.74
CA LEU A 280 -11.72 15.40 -23.67
C LEU A 280 -12.25 16.51 -24.59
N SER A 281 -12.73 16.15 -25.79
CA SER A 281 -13.33 17.07 -26.77
C SER A 281 -14.66 17.70 -26.29
N ASP A 282 -15.35 17.10 -25.31
CA ASP A 282 -16.59 17.65 -24.73
C ASP A 282 -16.32 18.77 -23.74
N LEU A 283 -15.14 18.82 -23.16
CA LEU A 283 -14.75 19.88 -22.24
C LEU A 283 -14.50 21.17 -23.03
N LYS A 284 -15.18 22.24 -22.65
CA LYS A 284 -15.12 23.52 -23.41
C LYS A 284 -14.20 24.55 -22.78
N SER A 285 -13.80 24.32 -21.51
CA SER A 285 -12.96 25.27 -20.79
C SER A 285 -11.66 25.61 -21.53
N LYS A 286 -11.24 26.86 -21.38
CA LYS A 286 -10.03 27.41 -22.02
C LYS A 286 -8.78 26.71 -21.49
N VAL A 287 -8.75 26.44 -20.18
CA VAL A 287 -7.64 25.73 -19.52
C VAL A 287 -8.17 24.44 -18.88
N ILE A 288 -7.49 23.32 -19.14
CA ILE A 288 -7.82 22.04 -18.53
C ILE A 288 -6.58 21.50 -17.79
N LEU A 289 -6.75 21.15 -16.52
CA LEU A 289 -5.79 20.36 -15.77
C LEU A 289 -6.21 18.89 -15.79
N VAL A 290 -5.45 18.05 -16.49
CA VAL A 290 -5.61 16.58 -16.43
C VAL A 290 -4.62 16.04 -15.42
N ASN A 291 -5.14 15.39 -14.37
CA ASN A 291 -4.37 14.75 -13.31
C ASN A 291 -4.49 13.22 -13.42
N ILE A 292 -3.43 12.54 -13.87
CA ILE A 292 -3.36 11.08 -13.76
C ILE A 292 -3.01 10.74 -12.32
N THR A 293 -3.90 10.04 -11.64
CA THR A 293 -3.86 9.84 -10.18
C THR A 293 -4.10 8.38 -9.82
N GLY A 294 -3.90 8.00 -8.56
CA GLY A 294 -4.17 6.66 -8.02
C GLY A 294 -4.74 6.73 -6.61
N ILE A 295 -5.82 6.02 -6.33
CA ILE A 295 -6.47 6.04 -5.01
C ILE A 295 -5.64 5.39 -3.90
N GLY A 296 -4.75 4.45 -4.25
CA GLY A 296 -3.78 3.84 -3.35
C GLY A 296 -2.43 4.57 -3.27
N CYS A 297 -2.31 5.75 -3.88
CA CYS A 297 -1.07 6.49 -3.99
C CYS A 297 -0.98 7.61 -2.94
N GLY A 298 -0.03 7.54 -2.01
CA GLY A 298 0.14 8.55 -0.96
C GLY A 298 0.39 9.96 -1.48
N ALA A 299 1.27 10.13 -2.49
CA ALA A 299 1.54 11.43 -3.11
C ALA A 299 0.32 11.99 -3.84
N CYS A 300 -0.52 11.12 -4.43
CA CYS A 300 -1.77 11.53 -5.05
C CYS A 300 -2.76 12.02 -4.00
N GLN A 301 -2.86 11.34 -2.87
CA GLN A 301 -3.72 11.80 -1.76
C GLN A 301 -3.23 13.12 -1.16
N ALA A 302 -1.93 13.33 -1.08
CA ALA A 302 -1.34 14.58 -0.60
C ALA A 302 -1.72 15.79 -1.48
N SER A 303 -1.98 15.59 -2.78
CA SER A 303 -2.39 16.67 -3.70
C SER A 303 -3.86 17.07 -3.58
N ILE A 304 -4.73 16.25 -2.97
CA ILE A 304 -6.18 16.49 -2.93
C ILE A 304 -6.56 17.84 -2.32
N PRO A 305 -6.04 18.25 -1.14
CA PRO A 305 -6.41 19.52 -0.55
C PRO A 305 -6.13 20.69 -1.50
N PHE A 306 -4.97 20.71 -2.14
CA PHE A 306 -4.61 21.71 -3.13
C PHE A 306 -5.53 21.66 -4.36
N LEU A 307 -5.80 20.49 -4.93
CA LEU A 307 -6.68 20.35 -6.09
C LEU A 307 -8.12 20.80 -5.80
N LYS A 308 -8.63 20.48 -4.61
CA LYS A 308 -9.96 20.95 -4.17
C LYS A 308 -10.00 22.48 -4.05
N GLU A 309 -8.95 23.10 -3.53
CA GLU A 309 -8.83 24.55 -3.41
C GLU A 309 -8.67 25.20 -4.79
N LEU A 310 -7.85 24.61 -5.64
CA LEU A 310 -7.63 25.08 -7.01
C LEU A 310 -8.96 25.13 -7.79
N LYS A 311 -9.79 24.05 -7.69
CA LYS A 311 -11.12 24.02 -8.34
C LYS A 311 -12.07 25.08 -7.77
N ARG A 312 -11.99 25.39 -6.46
CA ARG A 312 -12.77 26.48 -5.88
C ARG A 312 -12.28 27.87 -6.30
N LYS A 313 -10.95 28.06 -6.35
CA LYS A 313 -10.34 29.33 -6.76
C LYS A 313 -10.77 29.75 -8.18
N TYR A 314 -10.84 28.77 -9.08
CA TYR A 314 -11.15 29.02 -10.49
C TYR A 314 -12.56 28.58 -10.90
N GLN A 315 -13.51 28.49 -9.95
CA GLN A 315 -14.88 28.02 -10.27
C GLN A 315 -15.64 28.94 -11.22
N GLU A 316 -15.36 30.25 -11.24
CA GLU A 316 -15.96 31.24 -12.10
C GLU A 316 -15.11 31.53 -13.36
N GLU A 317 -13.99 30.85 -13.50
CA GLU A 317 -13.07 31.01 -14.61
C GLU A 317 -13.29 29.92 -15.66
N ASP A 318 -12.75 30.12 -16.82
CA ASP A 318 -12.80 29.14 -17.93
C ASP A 318 -11.78 28.01 -17.73
N PHE A 319 -11.90 27.33 -16.58
CA PHE A 319 -10.99 26.29 -16.08
C PHE A 319 -11.73 25.00 -15.72
N GLU A 320 -11.18 23.85 -16.11
CA GLU A 320 -11.65 22.55 -15.69
C GLU A 320 -10.52 21.69 -15.11
N LEU A 321 -10.85 20.91 -14.08
CA LEU A 321 -9.96 19.93 -13.45
C LEU A 321 -10.56 18.54 -13.59
N VAL A 322 -9.80 17.66 -14.22
CA VAL A 322 -10.17 16.26 -14.45
C VAL A 322 -9.11 15.36 -13.85
N ALA A 323 -9.48 14.48 -12.93
CA ALA A 323 -8.61 13.42 -12.42
C ALA A 323 -8.99 12.09 -13.06
N ILE A 324 -8.00 11.34 -13.53
CA ILE A 324 -8.16 10.04 -14.19
C ILE A 324 -7.39 9.00 -13.38
N GLU A 325 -8.07 7.93 -12.99
CA GLU A 325 -7.51 6.77 -12.28
C GLU A 325 -7.74 5.50 -13.08
N SER A 326 -6.70 4.70 -13.29
CA SER A 326 -6.74 3.57 -14.25
C SER A 326 -6.40 2.22 -13.63
N TRP A 327 -6.36 2.11 -12.29
CA TRP A 327 -5.91 0.87 -11.64
C TRP A 327 -6.97 0.23 -10.74
N SER A 328 -8.05 0.96 -10.45
CA SER A 328 -9.06 0.51 -9.49
C SER A 328 -10.40 0.31 -10.17
N ARG A 329 -11.28 -0.43 -9.53
CA ARG A 329 -12.63 -0.68 -10.03
C ARG A 329 -13.52 0.55 -9.77
N MET A 330 -14.53 0.77 -10.61
CA MET A 330 -15.51 1.87 -10.50
C MET A 330 -16.06 2.05 -9.08
N HIS A 331 -16.48 0.97 -8.43
CA HIS A 331 -16.97 1.00 -7.04
C HIS A 331 -15.94 1.60 -6.05
N SER A 332 -14.63 1.29 -6.22
CA SER A 332 -13.58 1.87 -5.38
C SER A 332 -13.41 3.36 -5.65
N LEU A 333 -13.55 3.79 -6.91
CA LEU A 333 -13.50 5.21 -7.29
C LEU A 333 -14.67 5.99 -6.69
N GLN A 334 -15.89 5.42 -6.73
CA GLN A 334 -17.09 6.00 -6.13
C GLN A 334 -16.93 6.18 -4.61
N ASN A 335 -16.46 5.14 -3.92
CA ASN A 335 -16.19 5.20 -2.47
C ASN A 335 -15.12 6.25 -2.13
N TYR A 336 -14.05 6.28 -2.92
CA TYR A 336 -12.97 7.23 -2.71
C TYR A 336 -13.42 8.67 -2.91
N ALA A 337 -14.08 8.97 -4.02
CA ALA A 337 -14.58 10.30 -4.34
C ALA A 337 -15.52 10.83 -3.25
N LYS A 338 -16.45 9.98 -2.78
CA LYS A 338 -17.36 10.29 -1.68
C LYS A 338 -16.62 10.55 -0.37
N ARG A 339 -15.69 9.66 0.02
CA ARG A 339 -14.94 9.76 1.28
C ARG A 339 -14.00 10.96 1.32
N LYS A 340 -13.37 11.30 0.18
CA LYS A 340 -12.49 12.47 0.05
C LYS A 340 -13.24 13.75 -0.32
N GLU A 341 -14.57 13.66 -0.53
CA GLU A 341 -15.44 14.79 -0.89
C GLU A 341 -14.85 15.57 -2.09
N LEU A 342 -14.52 14.84 -3.17
CA LEU A 342 -13.93 15.46 -4.36
C LEU A 342 -14.93 16.41 -5.00
N ASN A 343 -14.49 17.63 -5.31
CA ASN A 343 -15.30 18.69 -5.94
C ASN A 343 -14.94 18.93 -7.40
N TYR A 344 -14.23 17.98 -8.01
CA TYR A 344 -13.80 18.00 -9.40
C TYR A 344 -14.13 16.68 -10.09
N MET A 345 -14.04 16.68 -11.41
CA MET A 345 -14.35 15.51 -12.24
C MET A 345 -13.37 14.38 -11.94
N PHE A 346 -13.90 13.16 -11.71
CA PHE A 346 -13.11 11.98 -11.44
C PHE A 346 -13.57 10.83 -12.35
N LEU A 347 -12.65 10.34 -13.18
CA LEU A 347 -12.91 9.43 -14.27
C LEU A 347 -12.23 8.08 -14.06
N ASP A 348 -12.91 7.03 -14.52
CA ASP A 348 -12.42 5.66 -14.62
C ASP A 348 -11.59 5.52 -15.90
N GLY A 349 -10.29 5.54 -15.76
CA GLY A 349 -9.34 5.43 -16.85
C GLY A 349 -9.06 3.98 -17.24
N ASP A 350 -8.33 3.83 -18.34
CA ASP A 350 -7.90 2.55 -18.89
C ASP A 350 -6.38 2.51 -19.14
N ASP A 351 -5.86 1.36 -19.52
CA ASP A 351 -4.44 1.19 -19.87
C ASP A 351 -4.04 2.09 -21.05
N LYS A 352 -4.96 2.35 -21.97
CA LYS A 352 -4.70 3.20 -23.12
C LYS A 352 -4.36 4.64 -22.73
N VAL A 353 -5.04 5.21 -21.74
CA VAL A 353 -4.70 6.55 -21.22
C VAL A 353 -3.29 6.54 -20.62
N ILE A 354 -2.90 5.52 -19.88
CA ILE A 354 -1.56 5.38 -19.29
C ILE A 354 -0.48 5.34 -20.37
N GLU A 355 -0.73 4.62 -21.46
CA GLU A 355 0.17 4.50 -22.61
C GLU A 355 0.26 5.81 -23.39
N ASP A 356 -0.88 6.40 -23.77
CA ASP A 356 -0.97 7.60 -24.59
C ASP A 356 -0.35 8.82 -23.88
N TYR A 357 -0.60 8.97 -22.56
CA TYR A 357 0.01 10.03 -21.75
C TYR A 357 1.43 9.68 -21.28
N ARG A 358 1.95 8.50 -21.62
CA ARG A 358 3.33 8.07 -21.40
C ARG A 358 3.76 8.14 -19.94
N THR A 359 2.85 7.87 -19.01
CA THR A 359 3.14 7.95 -17.59
C THR A 359 3.90 6.73 -17.07
N GLY A 360 3.89 5.62 -17.84
CA GLY A 360 4.56 4.37 -17.48
C GLY A 360 4.02 3.75 -16.20
N GLY A 361 2.72 3.96 -15.90
CA GLY A 361 2.08 3.46 -14.69
C GLY A 361 2.45 4.23 -13.43
N ALA A 362 3.12 5.38 -13.51
CA ALA A 362 3.41 6.22 -12.36
C ALA A 362 2.33 7.31 -12.16
N ALA A 363 2.12 7.68 -10.89
CA ALA A 363 1.21 8.75 -10.46
C ALA A 363 1.80 9.50 -9.24
N PRO A 364 1.41 10.77 -9.00
CA PRO A 364 0.59 11.61 -9.86
C PRO A 364 1.36 12.22 -11.03
N TYR A 365 0.65 12.51 -12.11
CA TYR A 365 1.08 13.39 -13.18
C TYR A 365 0.04 14.48 -13.38
N PHE A 366 0.51 15.68 -13.77
CA PHE A 366 -0.32 16.84 -14.04
C PHE A 366 0.00 17.37 -15.42
N PHE A 367 -1.02 17.47 -16.29
CA PHE A 367 -0.92 17.99 -17.64
C PHE A 367 -1.82 19.23 -17.75
N ILE A 368 -1.23 20.38 -18.02
CA ILE A 368 -1.96 21.64 -18.20
C ILE A 368 -2.14 21.86 -19.71
N LEU A 369 -3.40 21.94 -20.14
CA LEU A 369 -3.81 22.07 -21.53
C LEU A 369 -4.37 23.45 -21.77
N ASP A 370 -4.06 24.04 -22.96
CA ASP A 370 -4.69 25.27 -23.42
C ASP A 370 -6.02 25.00 -24.15
N LYS A 371 -6.63 26.05 -24.69
CA LYS A 371 -7.92 26.00 -25.43
C LYS A 371 -7.87 25.13 -26.69
N GLU A 372 -6.70 24.98 -27.32
CA GLU A 372 -6.47 24.09 -28.45
C GLU A 372 -6.15 22.66 -28.05
N ARG A 373 -6.14 22.35 -26.71
CA ARG A 373 -5.74 21.08 -26.14
C ARG A 373 -4.27 20.74 -26.37
N ILE A 374 -3.44 21.76 -26.50
CA ILE A 374 -1.99 21.57 -26.52
C ILE A 374 -1.51 21.50 -25.08
N ILE A 375 -0.70 20.50 -24.78
CA ILE A 375 -0.07 20.34 -23.46
C ILE A 375 0.99 21.43 -23.31
N ARG A 376 0.78 22.36 -22.41
CA ARG A 376 1.71 23.45 -22.12
C ARG A 376 2.70 23.12 -21.01
N LYS A 377 2.27 22.30 -20.05
CA LYS A 377 3.11 21.88 -18.92
C LYS A 377 2.85 20.42 -18.57
N VAL A 378 3.90 19.70 -18.23
CA VAL A 378 3.85 18.35 -17.66
C VAL A 378 4.64 18.34 -16.37
N ILE A 379 3.99 17.97 -15.26
CA ILE A 379 4.62 17.86 -13.94
C ILE A 379 4.46 16.44 -13.47
N ARG A 380 5.54 15.82 -13.00
CA ARG A 380 5.56 14.47 -12.44
C ARG A 380 5.79 14.49 -10.94
N GLY A 381 4.94 13.77 -10.22
CA GLY A 381 4.99 13.71 -8.76
C GLY A 381 4.34 14.93 -8.12
N TYR A 382 4.23 14.89 -6.80
CA TYR A 382 3.68 15.99 -6.01
C TYR A 382 4.61 16.34 -4.86
N GLY A 383 4.97 17.59 -4.76
CA GLY A 383 5.67 18.19 -3.64
C GLY A 383 4.89 19.42 -3.19
N MET A 384 4.35 19.35 -1.97
CA MET A 384 3.54 20.42 -1.37
C MET A 384 4.25 21.77 -1.48
N GLY A 385 3.51 22.81 -1.86
CA GLY A 385 4.01 24.17 -2.08
C GLY A 385 4.75 24.33 -3.42
N LYS A 386 5.68 23.46 -3.76
CA LYS A 386 6.43 23.55 -5.03
C LYS A 386 5.54 23.22 -6.22
N THR A 387 4.91 22.05 -6.21
CA THR A 387 4.01 21.62 -7.29
C THR A 387 2.77 22.51 -7.35
N ASP A 388 2.26 22.95 -6.21
CA ASP A 388 1.14 23.88 -6.11
C ASP A 388 1.42 25.17 -6.88
N LYS A 389 2.60 25.76 -6.65
CA LYS A 389 3.05 26.97 -7.33
C LYS A 389 3.21 26.73 -8.83
N GLU A 390 3.90 25.66 -9.23
CA GLU A 390 4.14 25.33 -10.65
C GLU A 390 2.84 25.14 -11.45
N ILE A 391 1.82 24.51 -10.83
CA ILE A 391 0.50 24.30 -11.46
C ILE A 391 -0.24 25.64 -11.56
N THR A 392 -0.26 26.39 -10.44
CA THR A 392 -0.98 27.68 -10.40
C THR A 392 -0.45 28.67 -11.42
N GLU A 393 0.89 28.85 -11.48
CA GLU A 393 1.53 29.73 -12.47
C GLU A 393 1.20 29.32 -13.91
N ALA A 394 1.28 28.02 -14.23
CA ALA A 394 0.98 27.55 -15.57
C ALA A 394 -0.51 27.72 -15.96
N ILE A 395 -1.44 27.70 -15.02
CA ILE A 395 -2.85 27.98 -15.27
C ILE A 395 -3.06 29.49 -15.49
N GLU A 396 -2.48 30.33 -14.62
CA GLU A 396 -2.61 31.78 -14.70
C GLU A 396 -2.02 32.38 -15.99
N GLU A 397 -0.98 31.76 -16.55
CA GLU A 397 -0.43 32.15 -17.86
C GLU A 397 -1.37 31.87 -19.03
N LEU A 398 -2.36 30.99 -18.86
CA LEU A 398 -3.26 30.53 -19.90
C LEU A 398 -4.68 31.12 -19.77
N LEU A 399 -5.11 31.54 -18.57
CA LEU A 399 -6.39 32.22 -18.34
C LEU A 399 -6.34 33.66 -18.83
#